data_e0e7b58ed02a862515875f0884e7e618
#
_entry.id   e0e7b58ed02a862515875f0884e7e618
#
_cell.length_a   1.000
_cell.length_b   1.000
_cell.length_c   1.000
_cell.angle_alpha   90.00
_cell.angle_beta   90.00
_cell.angle_gamma   90.00
#
_symmetry.space_group_name_H-M   'P 1'
#
loop_
_entity.id
_entity.type
_entity.pdbx_description
1 polymer ?
#
loop_
_entity_poly.entity_id
_entity_poly.type
_entity_poly.pdbx_seq_one_letter_code
_entity_poly.pdbx_strand_id
1 'polypeptide(L)'
;MIFYGKVQGVGFRYRSTMLANELGLTGWVKNLADGTVEMQVQGSTRVIDKLVEGLSDNQFIKIDRIDDQKIGINNSERKFEMAN
;
A
#
# COMPACT_ATOMS: atom_id res chain seq x y z
N MET A 1 -1.98 -4.35 5.76
CA MET A 1 -1.07 -3.36 6.38
C MET A 1 -1.83 -2.08 6.70
N ILE A 2 -1.54 -1.51 7.85
CA ILE A 2 -1.99 -0.16 8.20
C ILE A 2 -0.77 0.74 8.29
N PHE A 3 -0.77 1.83 7.54
CA PHE A 3 0.34 2.78 7.50
C PHE A 3 0.00 4.00 8.34
N TYR A 4 0.90 4.33 9.26
CA TYR A 4 0.80 5.48 10.17
C TYR A 4 1.84 6.52 9.80
N GLY A 5 1.50 7.78 9.95
CA GLY A 5 2.41 8.88 9.67
C GLY A 5 1.76 9.91 8.76
N LYS A 6 2.58 10.58 7.96
CA LYS A 6 2.10 11.52 6.97
C LYS A 6 1.83 10.77 5.67
N VAL A 7 0.64 10.15 5.60
CA VAL A 7 0.27 9.22 4.54
C VAL A 7 -1.00 9.61 3.78
N GLN A 8 -1.81 10.55 4.29
CA GLN A 8 -2.95 11.09 3.57
C GLN A 8 -2.64 12.48 3.04
N GLY A 9 -3.24 12.83 1.88
CA GLY A 9 -3.03 14.14 1.28
C GLY A 9 -1.66 14.36 0.66
N VAL A 10 -0.90 13.27 0.46
CA VAL A 10 0.49 13.32 -0.05
C VAL A 10 0.69 12.41 -1.27
N GLY A 11 -0.41 11.94 -1.89
CA GLY A 11 -0.33 11.08 -3.07
C GLY A 11 -0.02 9.62 -2.77
N PHE A 12 -0.18 9.18 -1.53
CA PHE A 12 0.16 7.81 -1.13
C PHE A 12 -0.63 6.76 -1.91
N ARG A 13 -1.96 6.94 -2.01
CA ARG A 13 -2.82 5.98 -2.72
C ARG A 13 -2.49 5.90 -4.21
N TYR A 14 -2.27 7.05 -4.84
CA TYR A 14 -1.90 7.10 -6.24
C TYR A 14 -0.56 6.39 -6.49
N ARG A 15 0.44 6.75 -5.68
CA ARG A 15 1.78 6.19 -5.82
C ARG A 15 1.80 4.69 -5.55
N SER A 16 1.11 4.23 -4.49
CA SER A 16 1.05 2.82 -4.17
C SER A 16 0.34 2.02 -5.26
N THR A 17 -0.74 2.55 -5.83
CA THR A 17 -1.45 1.89 -6.94
C THR A 17 -0.56 1.76 -8.16
N MET A 18 0.14 2.81 -8.52
CA MET A 18 1.06 2.80 -9.66
C MET A 18 2.20 1.81 -9.46
N LEU A 19 2.87 1.88 -8.31
CA LEU A 19 4.01 1.01 -8.00
C LEU A 19 3.60 -0.46 -7.89
N ALA A 20 2.47 -0.73 -7.22
CA ALA A 20 2.01 -2.10 -7.05
C ALA A 20 1.68 -2.75 -8.40
N ASN A 21 1.03 -2.00 -9.29
CA ASN A 21 0.72 -2.52 -10.63
C ASN A 21 1.98 -2.74 -11.46
N GLU A 22 2.96 -1.85 -11.36
CA GLU A 22 4.26 -2.04 -12.02
C GLU A 22 4.98 -3.30 -11.52
N LEU A 23 4.84 -3.61 -10.24
CA LEU A 23 5.46 -4.77 -9.63
C LEU A 23 4.64 -6.06 -9.78
N GLY A 24 3.46 -5.97 -10.42
CA GLY A 24 2.60 -7.13 -10.60
C GLY A 24 1.88 -7.57 -9.34
N LEU A 25 1.77 -6.70 -8.33
CA LEU A 25 1.04 -6.99 -7.10
C LEU A 25 -0.44 -6.73 -7.29
N THR A 26 -1.27 -7.42 -6.52
CA THR A 26 -2.73 -7.22 -6.52
C THR A 26 -3.20 -6.83 -5.13
N GLY A 27 -4.38 -6.23 -5.05
CA GLY A 27 -4.96 -5.78 -3.80
C GLY A 27 -5.63 -4.43 -3.92
N TRP A 28 -5.60 -3.68 -2.82
CA TRP A 28 -6.24 -2.36 -2.78
C TRP A 28 -5.63 -1.50 -1.67
N VAL A 29 -5.88 -0.20 -1.77
CA VAL A 29 -5.45 0.78 -0.79
C VAL A 29 -6.58 1.78 -0.56
N LYS A 30 -6.79 2.18 0.70
CA LYS A 30 -7.80 3.19 1.04
C LYS A 30 -7.38 4.02 2.24
N ASN A 31 -7.85 5.27 2.28
CA ASN A 31 -7.71 6.13 3.45
C ASN A 31 -8.73 5.73 4.51
N LEU A 32 -8.31 5.73 5.77
CA LEU A 32 -9.21 5.54 6.90
C LEU A 32 -9.52 6.88 7.56
N ALA A 33 -10.60 6.93 8.34
CA ALA A 33 -11.07 8.16 8.96
C ALA A 33 -10.10 8.75 9.99
N ASP A 34 -9.24 7.91 10.57
CA ASP A 34 -8.27 8.31 11.60
C ASP A 34 -6.97 8.88 11.05
N GLY A 35 -6.87 9.07 9.74
CA GLY A 35 -5.64 9.58 9.10
C GLY A 35 -4.66 8.52 8.67
N THR A 36 -4.92 7.26 8.96
CA THR A 36 -4.09 6.13 8.50
C THR A 36 -4.51 5.68 7.11
N VAL A 37 -3.69 4.84 6.50
CA VAL A 37 -3.99 4.22 5.21
C VAL A 37 -3.97 2.71 5.38
N GLU A 38 -5.02 2.05 4.95
CA GLU A 38 -5.09 0.61 4.93
C GLU A 38 -4.77 0.07 3.55
N MET A 39 -3.99 -1.00 3.49
CA MET A 39 -3.62 -1.67 2.25
C MET A 39 -3.71 -3.18 2.44
N GLN A 40 -4.38 -3.85 1.51
CA GLN A 40 -4.24 -5.28 1.34
C GLN A 40 -3.44 -5.52 0.06
N VAL A 41 -2.39 -6.32 0.16
CA VAL A 41 -1.51 -6.56 -0.98
C VAL A 41 -1.11 -8.03 -1.00
N GLN A 42 -1.10 -8.60 -2.20
CA GLN A 42 -0.74 -9.98 -2.44
C GLN A 42 0.43 -10.05 -3.43
N GLY A 43 1.35 -10.94 -3.13
CA GLY A 43 2.54 -11.19 -3.92
C GLY A 43 3.63 -11.76 -3.03
N SER A 44 4.83 -11.94 -3.59
CA SER A 44 5.94 -12.40 -2.78
C SER A 44 6.36 -11.33 -1.78
N THR A 45 6.82 -11.75 -0.62
CA THR A 45 7.32 -10.85 0.43
C THR A 45 8.41 -9.92 -0.13
N ARG A 46 9.29 -10.45 -0.95
CA ARG A 46 10.37 -9.67 -1.56
C ARG A 46 9.84 -8.52 -2.41
N VAL A 47 8.79 -8.76 -3.19
CA VAL A 47 8.21 -7.74 -4.06
C VAL A 47 7.39 -6.73 -3.25
N ILE A 48 6.68 -7.20 -2.22
CA ILE A 48 5.95 -6.31 -1.30
C ILE A 48 6.94 -5.37 -0.60
N ASP A 49 8.10 -5.86 -0.19
CA ASP A 49 9.14 -5.03 0.41
C ASP A 49 9.61 -3.93 -0.55
N LYS A 50 9.71 -4.22 -1.84
CA LYS A 50 10.05 -3.23 -2.86
C LYS A 50 8.98 -2.14 -2.97
N LEU A 51 7.71 -2.51 -2.85
CA LEU A 51 6.62 -1.53 -2.83
C LEU A 51 6.78 -0.58 -1.64
N VAL A 52 7.01 -1.12 -0.45
CA VAL A 52 7.18 -0.31 0.77
C VAL A 52 8.40 0.59 0.66
N GLU A 53 9.51 0.09 0.14
CA GLU A 53 10.71 0.91 -0.11
C GLU A 53 10.41 2.08 -1.05
N GLY A 54 9.70 1.81 -2.14
CA GLY A 54 9.33 2.84 -3.11
C GLY A 54 8.40 3.89 -2.52
N LEU A 55 7.51 3.50 -1.62
CA LEU A 55 6.64 4.44 -0.91
C LEU A 55 7.43 5.28 0.09
N SER A 56 8.40 4.70 0.76
CA SER A 56 9.24 5.40 1.73
C SER A 56 10.22 6.36 1.07
N ASP A 57 10.59 6.10 -0.19
CA ASP A 57 11.51 6.94 -0.96
C ASP A 57 10.75 8.08 -1.64
N ASN A 58 10.08 8.89 -0.82
CA ASN A 58 9.29 10.03 -1.32
C ASN A 58 9.29 11.13 -0.25
N GLN A 59 9.69 12.33 -0.64
CA GLN A 59 9.84 13.45 0.29
C GLN A 59 8.53 13.91 0.93
N PHE A 60 7.38 13.60 0.33
CA PHE A 60 6.07 14.02 0.83
C PHE A 60 5.41 12.97 1.72
N ILE A 61 5.80 11.71 1.58
CA ILE A 61 5.26 10.60 2.35
C ILE A 61 6.20 10.31 3.51
N LYS A 62 5.64 10.25 4.72
CA LYS A 62 6.41 9.88 5.89
C LYS A 62 5.70 8.73 6.61
N ILE A 63 6.31 7.56 6.56
CA ILE A 63 5.78 6.37 7.22
C ILE A 63 6.47 6.25 8.58
N ASP A 64 5.69 6.41 9.65
CA ASP A 64 6.21 6.30 11.02
C ASP A 64 6.14 4.87 11.53
N ARG A 65 5.10 4.13 11.12
CA ARG A 65 4.88 2.75 11.56
C ARG A 65 4.01 2.02 10.55
N ILE A 66 4.23 0.73 10.43
CA ILE A 66 3.39 -0.16 9.63
C ILE A 66 2.95 -1.31 10.53
N ASP A 67 1.64 -1.47 10.70
CA ASP A 67 1.08 -2.67 11.30
C ASP A 67 0.78 -3.64 10.18
N ASP A 68 1.43 -4.80 10.21
CA ASP A 68 1.29 -5.81 9.17
C ASP A 68 0.57 -7.02 9.74
N GLN A 69 -0.48 -7.44 9.04
CA GLN A 69 -1.25 -8.63 9.39
C GLN A 69 -1.41 -9.48 8.16
N LYS A 70 -1.03 -10.74 8.26
CA LYS A 70 -1.20 -11.68 7.15
C LYS A 70 -2.68 -11.94 6.91
N ILE A 71 -3.08 -11.95 5.65
CA ILE A 71 -4.43 -12.26 5.21
C ILE A 71 -4.39 -13.42 4.24
N GLY A 72 -5.54 -14.06 4.05
CA GLY A 72 -5.67 -15.13 3.07
C GLY A 72 -5.51 -14.61 1.64
N ILE A 73 -5.12 -15.52 0.75
CA ILE A 73 -5.00 -15.20 -0.68
C ILE A 73 -6.39 -15.05 -1.29
N ASN A 74 -6.59 -13.97 -2.04
CA ASN A 74 -7.79 -13.75 -2.83
C ASN A 74 -7.47 -13.98 -4.32
N ASN A 75 -7.80 -15.14 -4.82
CA ASN A 75 -7.49 -15.52 -6.21
C ASN A 75 -8.30 -14.76 -7.25
N SER A 76 -9.33 -14.03 -6.85
CA SER A 76 -10.13 -13.23 -7.78
C SER A 76 -9.55 -11.85 -8.07
N GLU A 77 -8.54 -11.43 -7.31
CA GLU A 77 -7.88 -10.15 -7.57
C GLU A 77 -7.03 -10.24 -8.85
N ARG A 78 -7.12 -9.21 -9.68
CA ARG A 78 -6.43 -9.15 -10.97
C ARG A 78 -5.45 -8.00 -11.07
N LYS A 79 -5.62 -6.99 -10.24
CA LYS A 79 -4.81 -5.78 -10.24
C LYS A 79 -4.83 -5.13 -8.86
N PHE A 80 -4.05 -4.08 -8.72
CA PHE A 80 -4.08 -3.25 -7.51
C PHE A 80 -4.96 -2.04 -7.77
N GLU A 81 -5.86 -1.72 -6.84
CA GLU A 81 -6.86 -0.68 -7.01
C GLU A 81 -6.86 0.31 -5.85
N MET A 82 -7.24 1.54 -6.17
CA MET A 82 -7.55 2.54 -5.16
C MET A 82 -9.02 2.37 -4.75
N ALA A 83 -9.27 2.07 -3.47
CA ALA A 83 -10.61 1.70 -3.00
C ALA A 83 -11.49 2.91 -2.62
N ASN A 84 -10.93 4.08 -2.43
CA ASN A 84 -11.72 5.30 -2.16
C ASN A 84 -11.04 6.56 -2.67
#